data_aced8c4b9dd2a4622e679f0b3f97130f
#
_entry.id   aced8c4b9dd2a4622e679f0b3f97130f
#
_cell.length_a   1.000
_cell.length_b   1.000
_cell.length_c   1.000
_cell.angle_alpha   90.00
_cell.angle_beta   90.00
_cell.angle_gamma   90.00
#
_symmetry.space_group_name_H-M   'P 1'
#
loop_
_entity.id
_entity.type
_entity.pdbx_description
1 polymer ?
#
loop_
_entity_poly.entity_id
_entity_poly.type
_entity_poly.pdbx_seq_one_letter_code
_entity_poly.pdbx_strand_id
1 'polypeptide(L)'
;MQDVTPARPTVLLTGAHSQLAKALIRTHLNGGLAFNLHPLTHAALDISDKYSVAEVFAQVKPDWVINCAAYNAVDKAETAVDEAYRVNSLGPELLATECALTGARLVHISSDYVFSGLLAGVEANALSETVTPSPLSVYGKTKLAGEQAVQRILGERAIVIRTAWLYGVDGHNFVKTMLRLMAATPNAQPLSVINDQIGSPTWVDTLALLIWQLMLTGEAGLFHYSGQGQCSWYEFALEIQQQALALKLLKKAVPIIAIDSLSYAAKALEKGNVLAQRPTYSALNSDKLRQTLDKHHLAAMQCPEVWQDWRMQLNCMLNAFITQGEKS
;
A
#
# COMPACT_ATOMS: atom_id res chain seq x y z
N MET A 1 19.16 -41.89 8.20
CA MET A 1 19.23 -40.50 7.67
C MET A 1 18.20 -39.72 8.45
N GLN A 2 18.62 -38.79 9.31
CA GLN A 2 17.68 -37.89 9.97
C GLN A 2 17.13 -36.97 8.90
N ASP A 3 15.81 -36.93 8.76
CA ASP A 3 15.08 -36.03 7.90
C ASP A 3 15.29 -34.59 8.46
N VAL A 4 16.34 -33.91 8.00
CA VAL A 4 16.57 -32.52 8.36
C VAL A 4 15.60 -31.69 7.52
N THR A 5 14.40 -31.46 8.05
CA THR A 5 13.48 -30.48 7.46
C THR A 5 14.23 -29.13 7.37
N PRO A 6 14.39 -28.52 6.20
CA PRO A 6 15.12 -27.27 6.07
C PRO A 6 14.49 -26.22 6.98
N ALA A 7 15.33 -25.46 7.68
CA ALA A 7 14.86 -24.39 8.57
C ALA A 7 14.02 -23.40 7.77
N ARG A 8 12.86 -23.01 8.32
CA ARG A 8 11.98 -22.03 7.67
C ARG A 8 12.64 -20.66 7.69
N PRO A 9 12.68 -19.93 6.56
CA PRO A 9 13.24 -18.59 6.54
C PRO A 9 12.53 -17.66 7.52
N THR A 10 13.31 -16.84 8.23
CA THR A 10 12.82 -15.88 9.21
C THR A 10 12.49 -14.56 8.51
N VAL A 11 11.28 -14.05 8.72
CA VAL A 11 10.77 -12.81 8.12
C VAL A 11 10.51 -11.78 9.22
N LEU A 12 11.25 -10.68 9.21
CA LEU A 12 11.00 -9.51 10.03
C LEU A 12 9.97 -8.61 9.31
N LEU A 13 8.82 -8.36 9.93
CA LEU A 13 7.77 -7.48 9.41
C LEU A 13 7.70 -6.21 10.26
N THR A 14 8.03 -5.04 9.67
CA THR A 14 7.93 -3.76 10.35
C THR A 14 6.54 -3.13 10.21
N GLY A 15 6.19 -2.22 11.10
CA GLY A 15 4.91 -1.51 11.02
C GLY A 15 3.69 -2.42 11.21
N ALA A 16 3.76 -3.39 12.13
CA ALA A 16 2.77 -4.46 12.33
C ALA A 16 1.33 -3.98 12.59
N HIS A 17 1.13 -2.71 12.97
CA HIS A 17 -0.20 -2.12 13.15
C HIS A 17 -0.80 -1.56 11.84
N SER A 18 -0.03 -1.47 10.75
CA SER A 18 -0.53 -0.98 9.45
C SER A 18 -1.51 -1.98 8.84
N GLN A 19 -2.41 -1.48 7.99
CA GLN A 19 -3.40 -2.32 7.31
C GLN A 19 -2.77 -3.40 6.44
N LEU A 20 -1.66 -3.10 5.74
CA LEU A 20 -0.95 -4.08 4.93
C LEU A 20 -0.24 -5.12 5.79
N ALA A 21 0.43 -4.72 6.89
CA ALA A 21 1.09 -5.68 7.76
C ALA A 21 0.08 -6.65 8.40
N LYS A 22 -1.10 -6.19 8.80
CA LYS A 22 -2.17 -7.05 9.28
C LYS A 22 -2.68 -8.01 8.21
N ALA A 23 -2.78 -7.57 6.95
CA ALA A 23 -3.12 -8.44 5.83
C ALA A 23 -2.03 -9.50 5.60
N LEU A 24 -0.74 -9.12 5.67
CA LEU A 24 0.38 -10.06 5.59
C LEU A 24 0.33 -11.12 6.70
N ILE A 25 0.08 -10.72 7.95
CA ILE A 25 -0.08 -11.65 9.06
C ILE A 25 -1.25 -12.60 8.81
N ARG A 26 -2.41 -12.09 8.42
CA ARG A 26 -3.62 -12.88 8.14
C ARG A 26 -3.43 -13.86 6.99
N THR A 27 -2.86 -13.42 5.88
CA THR A 27 -2.61 -14.27 4.71
C THR A 27 -1.53 -15.31 4.98
N HIS A 28 -0.51 -14.99 5.79
CA HIS A 28 0.49 -15.95 6.26
C HIS A 28 -0.15 -17.10 7.07
N LEU A 29 -1.00 -16.77 8.03
CA LEU A 29 -1.67 -17.75 8.89
C LEU A 29 -2.62 -18.66 8.10
N ASN A 30 -3.37 -18.09 7.16
CA ASN A 30 -4.35 -18.82 6.36
C ASN A 30 -3.71 -19.63 5.23
N GLY A 31 -2.56 -19.18 4.70
CA GLY A 31 -1.90 -19.76 3.54
C GLY A 31 -0.93 -20.90 3.85
N GLY A 32 -0.68 -21.23 5.12
CA GLY A 32 0.27 -22.29 5.51
C GLY A 32 1.70 -22.03 4.99
N LEU A 33 2.08 -20.77 4.82
CA LEU A 33 3.39 -20.37 4.29
C LEU A 33 4.52 -20.82 5.24
N ALA A 34 5.57 -21.35 4.67
CA ALA A 34 6.69 -21.92 5.42
C ALA A 34 7.72 -20.84 5.84
N PHE A 35 7.26 -19.77 6.48
CA PHE A 35 8.10 -18.71 7.05
C PHE A 35 7.93 -18.62 8.57
N ASN A 36 8.98 -18.19 9.27
CA ASN A 36 8.91 -17.76 10.67
C ASN A 36 8.68 -16.25 10.69
N LEU A 37 7.44 -15.80 10.91
CA LEU A 37 7.07 -14.38 10.84
C LEU A 37 7.24 -13.68 12.18
N HIS A 38 8.02 -12.59 12.22
CA HIS A 38 8.26 -11.73 13.38
C HIS A 38 7.68 -10.34 13.13
N PRO A 39 6.40 -10.07 13.43
CA PRO A 39 5.78 -8.78 13.25
C PRO A 39 6.12 -7.84 14.41
N LEU A 40 6.76 -6.70 14.11
CA LEU A 40 7.13 -5.69 15.10
C LEU A 40 6.40 -4.38 14.88
N THR A 41 5.91 -3.81 15.98
CA THR A 41 5.30 -2.49 16.02
C THR A 41 6.37 -1.41 16.11
N HIS A 42 5.99 -0.13 15.92
CA HIS A 42 6.91 0.99 16.10
C HIS A 42 7.55 1.03 17.50
N ALA A 43 6.81 0.65 18.54
CA ALA A 43 7.33 0.62 19.90
C ALA A 43 8.42 -0.46 20.11
N ALA A 44 8.39 -1.54 19.31
CA ALA A 44 9.38 -2.62 19.37
C ALA A 44 10.54 -2.41 18.37
N LEU A 45 10.33 -1.64 17.31
CA LEU A 45 11.32 -1.31 16.29
C LEU A 45 11.01 0.07 15.71
N ASP A 46 11.75 1.09 16.12
CA ASP A 46 11.83 2.36 15.39
C ASP A 46 12.84 2.20 14.24
N ILE A 47 12.32 2.06 13.01
CA ILE A 47 13.16 1.88 11.83
C ILE A 47 14.09 3.07 11.55
N SER A 48 13.82 4.23 12.13
CA SER A 48 14.62 5.45 11.98
C SER A 48 15.72 5.61 13.02
N ASP A 49 15.80 4.67 13.97
CA ASP A 49 16.91 4.60 14.95
C ASP A 49 17.83 3.44 14.61
N LYS A 50 19.08 3.76 14.27
CA LYS A 50 20.09 2.77 13.87
C LYS A 50 20.38 1.73 14.95
N TYR A 51 20.32 2.12 16.23
CA TYR A 51 20.57 1.21 17.34
C TYR A 51 19.40 0.23 17.52
N SER A 52 18.18 0.73 17.44
CA SER A 52 16.98 -0.11 17.44
C SER A 52 16.99 -1.12 16.30
N VAL A 53 17.37 -0.70 15.08
CA VAL A 53 17.47 -1.59 13.91
C VAL A 53 18.55 -2.65 14.12
N ALA A 54 19.77 -2.26 14.50
CA ALA A 54 20.87 -3.19 14.71
C ALA A 54 20.57 -4.22 15.82
N GLU A 55 19.99 -3.79 16.94
CA GLU A 55 19.59 -4.67 18.04
C GLU A 55 18.58 -5.73 17.59
N VAL A 56 17.53 -5.31 16.89
CA VAL A 56 16.51 -6.24 16.38
C VAL A 56 17.09 -7.23 15.36
N PHE A 57 17.98 -6.79 14.46
CA PHE A 57 18.63 -7.71 13.53
C PHE A 57 19.52 -8.72 14.22
N ALA A 58 20.24 -8.33 15.28
CA ALA A 58 21.05 -9.26 16.07
C ALA A 58 20.22 -10.31 16.80
N GLN A 59 19.01 -9.94 17.28
CA GLN A 59 18.09 -10.83 17.99
C GLN A 59 17.32 -11.75 17.04
N VAL A 60 16.70 -11.18 15.98
CA VAL A 60 15.79 -11.90 15.07
C VAL A 60 16.56 -12.67 13.99
N LYS A 61 17.70 -12.17 13.54
CA LYS A 61 18.51 -12.73 12.43
C LYS A 61 17.67 -13.03 11.20
N PRO A 62 17.01 -12.02 10.62
CA PRO A 62 16.07 -12.24 9.54
C PRO A 62 16.78 -12.66 8.24
N ASP A 63 16.17 -13.59 7.49
CA ASP A 63 16.50 -13.87 6.10
C ASP A 63 15.80 -12.86 5.15
N TRP A 64 14.65 -12.38 5.58
CA TRP A 64 13.83 -11.40 4.88
C TRP A 64 13.33 -10.31 5.82
N VAL A 65 13.26 -9.10 5.28
CA VAL A 65 12.56 -7.97 5.91
C VAL A 65 11.43 -7.52 5.00
N ILE A 66 10.22 -7.32 5.54
CA ILE A 66 9.12 -6.65 4.85
C ILE A 66 8.88 -5.32 5.55
N ASN A 67 9.19 -4.20 4.88
CA ASN A 67 9.02 -2.88 5.45
C ASN A 67 7.65 -2.29 5.10
N CYS A 68 6.70 -2.37 6.05
CA CYS A 68 5.39 -1.72 6.00
C CYS A 68 5.31 -0.46 6.88
N ALA A 69 6.40 -0.10 7.56
CA ALA A 69 6.46 1.15 8.33
C ALA A 69 6.64 2.34 7.39
N ALA A 70 5.81 3.37 7.56
CA ALA A 70 5.88 4.60 6.79
C ALA A 70 5.16 5.76 7.50
N TYR A 71 5.60 6.98 7.23
CA TYR A 71 4.87 8.21 7.55
C TYR A 71 3.84 8.47 6.45
N ASN A 72 2.58 8.17 6.71
CA ASN A 72 1.50 8.19 5.71
C ASN A 72 0.57 9.41 5.80
N ALA A 73 0.83 10.35 6.72
CA ALA A 73 0.03 11.57 6.86
C ALA A 73 0.45 12.58 5.77
N VAL A 74 -0.03 12.38 4.53
CA VAL A 74 0.40 13.08 3.31
C VAL A 74 0.36 14.61 3.48
N ASP A 75 -0.77 15.16 3.95
CA ASP A 75 -0.92 16.62 4.13
C ASP A 75 -0.03 17.14 5.25
N LYS A 76 0.08 16.40 6.36
CA LYS A 76 0.94 16.78 7.49
C LYS A 76 2.43 16.71 7.15
N ALA A 77 2.84 15.88 6.19
CA ALA A 77 4.22 15.81 5.74
C ALA A 77 4.72 17.16 5.19
N GLU A 78 3.85 18.01 4.61
CA GLU A 78 4.23 19.33 4.12
C GLU A 78 4.75 20.26 5.23
N THR A 79 4.37 20.03 6.48
CA THR A 79 4.82 20.80 7.66
C THR A 79 5.75 20.01 8.57
N ALA A 80 5.73 18.68 8.52
CA ALA A 80 6.58 17.77 9.31
C ALA A 80 7.64 17.10 8.41
N VAL A 81 8.35 17.91 7.63
CA VAL A 81 9.29 17.46 6.58
C VAL A 81 10.35 16.52 7.12
N ASP A 82 11.02 16.92 8.21
CA ASP A 82 12.12 16.15 8.82
C ASP A 82 11.64 14.79 9.33
N GLU A 83 10.46 14.74 9.95
CA GLU A 83 9.87 13.49 10.43
C GLU A 83 9.51 12.56 9.26
N ALA A 84 8.94 13.12 8.18
CA ALA A 84 8.62 12.36 6.98
C ALA A 84 9.89 11.77 6.32
N TYR A 85 10.98 12.56 6.21
CA TYR A 85 12.27 12.06 5.71
C TYR A 85 12.89 11.02 6.64
N ARG A 86 12.84 11.24 7.95
CA ARG A 86 13.37 10.32 8.95
C ARG A 86 12.73 8.94 8.82
N VAL A 87 11.41 8.86 8.68
CA VAL A 87 10.69 7.59 8.61
C VAL A 87 10.71 6.99 7.19
N ASN A 88 10.49 7.80 6.13
CA ASN A 88 10.30 7.28 4.78
C ASN A 88 11.58 7.15 3.97
N SER A 89 12.68 7.81 4.37
CA SER A 89 13.98 7.77 3.69
C SER A 89 15.06 7.13 4.55
N LEU A 90 15.39 7.72 5.71
CA LEU A 90 16.42 7.18 6.60
C LEU A 90 16.05 5.79 7.12
N GLY A 91 14.80 5.55 7.51
CA GLY A 91 14.36 4.25 8.00
C GLY A 91 14.62 3.11 7.00
N PRO A 92 14.13 3.19 5.75
CA PRO A 92 14.47 2.21 4.71
C PRO A 92 15.96 2.08 4.42
N GLU A 93 16.73 3.18 4.49
CA GLU A 93 18.21 3.16 4.31
C GLU A 93 18.89 2.34 5.41
N LEU A 94 18.49 2.51 6.68
CA LEU A 94 19.00 1.75 7.82
C LEU A 94 18.67 0.27 7.72
N LEU A 95 17.42 -0.07 7.38
CA LEU A 95 17.00 -1.45 7.14
C LEU A 95 17.80 -2.10 6.00
N ALA A 96 17.99 -1.37 4.90
CA ALA A 96 18.79 -1.86 3.77
C ALA A 96 20.26 -2.06 4.16
N THR A 97 20.82 -1.19 4.98
CA THR A 97 22.20 -1.29 5.48
C THR A 97 22.37 -2.57 6.31
N GLU A 98 21.49 -2.83 7.26
CA GLU A 98 21.56 -4.05 8.07
C GLU A 98 21.30 -5.31 7.23
N CYS A 99 20.37 -5.27 6.26
CA CYS A 99 20.22 -6.35 5.28
C CYS A 99 21.52 -6.59 4.49
N ALA A 100 22.24 -5.52 4.12
CA ALA A 100 23.53 -5.65 3.42
C ALA A 100 24.59 -6.36 4.27
N LEU A 101 24.67 -6.04 5.55
CA LEU A 101 25.63 -6.60 6.49
C LEU A 101 25.31 -8.07 6.84
N THR A 102 24.04 -8.44 6.94
CA THR A 102 23.61 -9.78 7.39
C THR A 102 23.32 -10.75 6.24
N GLY A 103 23.27 -10.28 4.99
CA GLY A 103 22.88 -11.08 3.83
C GLY A 103 21.37 -11.19 3.60
N ALA A 104 20.55 -10.57 4.44
CA ALA A 104 19.10 -10.56 4.32
C ALA A 104 18.61 -9.85 3.04
N ARG A 105 17.38 -10.14 2.63
CA ARG A 105 16.67 -9.49 1.53
C ARG A 105 15.59 -8.52 2.08
N LEU A 106 15.24 -7.51 1.30
CA LEU A 106 14.27 -6.48 1.73
C LEU A 106 13.15 -6.32 0.70
N VAL A 107 11.90 -6.43 1.16
CA VAL A 107 10.72 -5.94 0.47
C VAL A 107 10.35 -4.56 1.03
N HIS A 108 10.41 -3.53 0.19
CA HIS A 108 10.06 -2.15 0.57
C HIS A 108 8.79 -1.68 -0.15
N ILE A 109 7.81 -1.22 0.62
CA ILE A 109 6.55 -0.71 0.07
C ILE A 109 6.68 0.78 -0.21
N SER A 110 6.49 1.16 -1.45
CA SER A 110 6.47 2.54 -1.93
C SER A 110 5.08 2.98 -2.39
N SER A 111 4.97 4.07 -3.16
CA SER A 111 3.71 4.71 -3.49
C SER A 111 3.69 5.24 -4.92
N ASP A 112 2.49 5.35 -5.49
CA ASP A 112 2.17 6.10 -6.70
C ASP A 112 2.45 7.61 -6.60
N TYR A 113 2.57 8.17 -5.39
CA TYR A 113 2.93 9.58 -5.14
C TYR A 113 4.35 9.94 -5.58
N VAL A 114 5.15 8.99 -5.99
CA VAL A 114 6.45 9.25 -6.65
C VAL A 114 6.28 9.86 -8.05
N PHE A 115 5.07 9.85 -8.61
CA PHE A 115 4.75 10.47 -9.90
C PHE A 115 4.02 11.80 -9.72
N SER A 116 4.18 12.70 -10.71
CA SER A 116 3.48 14.00 -10.72
C SER A 116 2.04 13.90 -11.24
N GLY A 117 1.75 12.87 -12.02
CA GLY A 117 0.48 12.76 -12.73
C GLY A 117 0.35 13.68 -13.94
N LEU A 118 1.37 14.47 -14.24
CA LEU A 118 1.40 15.35 -15.42
C LEU A 118 1.94 14.54 -16.61
N LEU A 119 1.05 13.90 -17.34
CA LEU A 119 1.39 13.19 -18.58
C LEU A 119 1.19 14.17 -19.76
N ALA A 120 2.20 14.97 -20.07
CA ALA A 120 2.17 15.81 -21.27
C ALA A 120 2.17 14.91 -22.53
N GLY A 121 1.02 14.84 -23.21
CA GLY A 121 0.91 14.20 -24.54
C GLY A 121 0.88 12.68 -24.57
N VAL A 122 0.72 11.99 -23.45
CA VAL A 122 0.52 10.54 -23.39
C VAL A 122 -0.97 10.27 -23.21
N GLU A 123 -1.55 9.43 -24.08
CA GLU A 123 -2.84 8.82 -23.78
C GLU A 123 -2.79 8.20 -22.38
N ALA A 124 -3.90 8.26 -21.64
CA ALA A 124 -3.98 7.84 -20.24
C ALA A 124 -3.75 6.32 -20.05
N ASN A 125 -2.54 5.87 -20.35
CA ASN A 125 -2.08 4.51 -20.10
C ASN A 125 -1.51 4.43 -18.67
N ALA A 126 -1.78 3.32 -17.98
CA ALA A 126 -1.25 3.07 -16.66
C ALA A 126 0.30 3.15 -16.65
N LEU A 127 0.85 3.78 -15.60
CA LEU A 127 2.28 4.08 -15.46
C LEU A 127 3.09 2.80 -15.23
N SER A 128 4.06 2.52 -16.09
CA SER A 128 5.00 1.42 -15.91
C SER A 128 6.18 1.81 -15.03
N GLU A 129 6.97 0.83 -14.61
CA GLU A 129 8.18 1.02 -13.79
C GLU A 129 9.27 1.83 -14.49
N THR A 130 9.20 1.96 -15.82
CA THR A 130 10.16 2.72 -16.65
C THR A 130 9.88 4.23 -16.67
N VAL A 131 8.70 4.65 -16.21
CA VAL A 131 8.36 6.09 -16.12
C VAL A 131 9.21 6.74 -15.05
N THR A 132 9.87 7.84 -15.41
CA THR A 132 10.72 8.60 -14.49
C THR A 132 9.87 9.24 -13.37
N PRO A 133 10.18 8.97 -12.09
CA PRO A 133 9.51 9.61 -10.98
C PRO A 133 9.70 11.13 -10.96
N SER A 134 8.64 11.85 -10.59
CA SER A 134 8.62 13.31 -10.45
C SER A 134 7.63 13.74 -9.35
N PRO A 135 7.93 13.47 -8.07
CA PRO A 135 7.00 13.67 -6.97
C PRO A 135 6.72 15.15 -6.70
N LEU A 136 5.44 15.49 -6.50
CA LEU A 136 4.97 16.84 -6.20
C LEU A 136 5.06 17.17 -4.70
N SER A 137 4.64 16.25 -3.85
CA SER A 137 4.53 16.43 -2.40
C SER A 137 5.80 16.01 -1.65
N VAL A 138 5.94 16.49 -0.41
CA VAL A 138 7.01 16.02 0.51
C VAL A 138 6.86 14.52 0.74
N TYR A 139 5.66 14.00 0.94
CA TYR A 139 5.43 12.55 1.06
C TYR A 139 6.01 11.78 -0.13
N GLY A 140 5.67 12.16 -1.36
CA GLY A 140 6.18 11.51 -2.56
C GLY A 140 7.71 11.59 -2.68
N LYS A 141 8.31 12.74 -2.37
CA LYS A 141 9.78 12.94 -2.36
C LYS A 141 10.46 12.03 -1.34
N THR A 142 9.91 11.93 -0.13
CA THR A 142 10.48 11.07 0.93
C THR A 142 10.38 9.59 0.59
N LYS A 143 9.26 9.15 -0.03
CA LYS A 143 9.09 7.77 -0.49
C LYS A 143 10.08 7.43 -1.60
N LEU A 144 10.26 8.33 -2.57
CA LEU A 144 11.24 8.14 -3.64
C LEU A 144 12.68 8.07 -3.11
N ALA A 145 13.03 8.92 -2.14
CA ALA A 145 14.34 8.87 -1.51
C ALA A 145 14.61 7.53 -0.81
N GLY A 146 13.59 6.96 -0.14
CA GLY A 146 13.67 5.62 0.45
C GLY A 146 13.85 4.52 -0.59
N GLU A 147 13.10 4.54 -1.72
CA GLU A 147 13.29 3.62 -2.84
C GLU A 147 14.75 3.64 -3.34
N GLN A 148 15.26 4.84 -3.61
CA GLN A 148 16.61 5.05 -4.15
C GLN A 148 17.67 4.55 -3.18
N ALA A 149 17.52 4.78 -1.87
CA ALA A 149 18.44 4.27 -0.85
C ALA A 149 18.45 2.74 -0.83
N VAL A 150 17.29 2.10 -0.80
CA VAL A 150 17.13 0.64 -0.81
C VAL A 150 17.75 0.02 -2.06
N GLN A 151 17.45 0.56 -3.25
CA GLN A 151 18.00 0.06 -4.51
C GLN A 151 19.52 0.23 -4.60
N ARG A 152 20.05 1.40 -4.17
CA ARG A 152 21.50 1.68 -4.17
C ARG A 152 22.28 0.72 -3.27
N ILE A 153 21.73 0.37 -2.09
CA ILE A 153 22.43 -0.44 -1.09
C ILE A 153 22.31 -1.94 -1.39
N LEU A 154 21.13 -2.41 -1.78
CA LEU A 154 20.84 -3.85 -1.89
C LEU A 154 20.84 -4.39 -3.32
N GLY A 155 20.59 -3.54 -4.34
CA GLY A 155 20.53 -4.01 -5.73
C GLY A 155 19.58 -5.20 -5.92
N GLU A 156 20.16 -6.33 -6.32
CA GLU A 156 19.42 -7.58 -6.59
C GLU A 156 18.88 -8.31 -5.34
N ARG A 157 19.07 -7.75 -4.15
CA ARG A 157 18.46 -8.26 -2.90
C ARG A 157 17.25 -7.45 -2.46
N ALA A 158 16.86 -6.43 -3.21
CA ALA A 158 15.72 -5.58 -2.91
C ALA A 158 14.54 -5.87 -3.85
N ILE A 159 13.37 -5.96 -3.27
CA ILE A 159 12.06 -5.86 -3.95
C ILE A 159 11.44 -4.54 -3.51
N VAL A 160 11.23 -3.62 -4.44
CA VAL A 160 10.49 -2.38 -4.20
C VAL A 160 9.13 -2.49 -4.88
N ILE A 161 8.05 -2.26 -4.15
CA ILE A 161 6.70 -2.33 -4.71
C ILE A 161 6.04 -0.96 -4.57
N ARG A 162 5.77 -0.28 -5.69
CA ARG A 162 4.89 0.88 -5.73
C ARG A 162 3.45 0.42 -5.78
N THR A 163 2.63 0.98 -4.91
CA THR A 163 1.20 0.67 -4.82
C THR A 163 0.40 1.95 -4.64
N ALA A 164 -0.94 1.87 -4.81
CA ALA A 164 -1.82 3.03 -4.78
C ALA A 164 -3.09 2.75 -3.99
N TRP A 165 -3.66 3.77 -3.36
CA TRP A 165 -5.02 3.79 -2.80
C TRP A 165 -5.38 2.56 -1.97
N LEU A 166 -4.51 2.20 -1.04
CA LEU A 166 -4.66 1.00 -0.21
C LEU A 166 -5.92 1.05 0.64
N TYR A 167 -6.70 -0.01 0.61
CA TYR A 167 -7.85 -0.22 1.48
C TYR A 167 -7.94 -1.66 1.96
N GLY A 168 -8.63 -1.87 3.07
CA GLY A 168 -8.83 -3.18 3.67
C GLY A 168 -9.76 -3.12 4.88
N VAL A 169 -9.99 -4.27 5.48
CA VAL A 169 -10.85 -4.39 6.67
C VAL A 169 -10.25 -3.72 7.89
N ASP A 170 -8.92 -3.66 7.96
CA ASP A 170 -8.15 -3.05 9.05
C ASP A 170 -7.82 -1.57 8.81
N GLY A 171 -7.46 -0.86 9.88
CA GLY A 171 -6.94 0.50 9.85
C GLY A 171 -7.94 1.55 9.38
N HIS A 172 -7.41 2.72 9.00
CA HIS A 172 -8.15 3.82 8.40
C HIS A 172 -7.89 3.86 6.90
N ASN A 173 -8.95 3.91 6.09
CA ASN A 173 -8.86 4.01 4.64
C ASN A 173 -10.09 4.70 4.05
N PHE A 174 -10.04 4.97 2.76
CA PHE A 174 -11.11 5.70 2.07
C PHE A 174 -12.45 4.96 2.11
N VAL A 175 -12.47 3.63 1.92
CA VAL A 175 -13.70 2.82 1.94
C VAL A 175 -14.41 2.96 3.28
N LYS A 176 -13.70 2.73 4.40
CA LYS A 176 -14.27 2.85 5.74
C LYS A 176 -14.68 4.28 6.08
N THR A 177 -13.93 5.27 5.59
CA THR A 177 -14.29 6.69 5.75
C THR A 177 -15.59 7.00 5.03
N MET A 178 -15.75 6.57 3.78
CA MET A 178 -16.98 6.78 3.00
C MET A 178 -18.17 6.07 3.62
N LEU A 179 -18.03 4.81 4.04
CA LEU A 179 -19.09 4.08 4.75
C LEU A 179 -19.57 4.84 6.01
N ARG A 180 -18.62 5.32 6.83
CA ARG A 180 -18.93 6.10 8.04
C ARG A 180 -19.62 7.41 7.71
N LEU A 181 -19.15 8.16 6.72
CA LEU A 181 -19.74 9.43 6.31
C LEU A 181 -21.15 9.22 5.74
N MET A 182 -21.35 8.23 4.87
CA MET A 182 -22.66 7.90 4.29
C MET A 182 -23.64 7.46 5.37
N ALA A 183 -23.23 6.68 6.36
CA ALA A 183 -24.07 6.26 7.48
C ALA A 183 -24.45 7.41 8.42
N ALA A 184 -23.53 8.37 8.64
CA ALA A 184 -23.74 9.49 9.55
C ALA A 184 -24.45 10.70 8.91
N THR A 185 -24.52 10.77 7.58
CA THR A 185 -25.09 11.95 6.89
C THR A 185 -26.59 12.03 7.09
N PRO A 186 -27.10 13.09 7.75
CA PRO A 186 -28.53 13.35 7.82
C PRO A 186 -29.11 13.57 6.41
N ASN A 187 -30.44 13.41 6.28
CA ASN A 187 -31.13 13.53 5.00
C ASN A 187 -30.66 14.73 4.19
N ALA A 188 -30.22 14.49 2.94
CA ALA A 188 -30.01 15.43 1.85
C ALA A 188 -28.74 16.31 1.86
N GLN A 189 -27.78 16.17 2.76
CA GLN A 189 -26.51 16.86 2.56
C GLN A 189 -25.61 16.04 1.61
N PRO A 190 -25.15 16.63 0.47
CA PRO A 190 -24.30 15.90 -0.46
C PRO A 190 -22.87 15.76 0.10
N LEU A 191 -22.24 14.61 -0.17
CA LEU A 191 -20.81 14.41 0.03
C LEU A 191 -20.06 14.88 -1.21
N SER A 192 -19.16 15.86 -1.05
CA SER A 192 -18.29 16.33 -2.15
C SER A 192 -17.07 15.43 -2.25
N VAL A 193 -16.81 14.84 -3.41
CA VAL A 193 -15.67 13.93 -3.66
C VAL A 193 -14.94 14.34 -4.94
N ILE A 194 -13.61 14.30 -4.88
CA ILE A 194 -12.71 14.72 -5.98
C ILE A 194 -12.88 13.80 -7.20
N ASN A 195 -13.01 14.40 -8.41
CA ASN A 195 -13.22 13.67 -9.65
C ASN A 195 -12.08 13.85 -10.68
N ASP A 196 -11.14 14.71 -10.44
CA ASP A 196 -10.00 15.03 -11.34
C ASP A 196 -8.68 14.40 -10.91
N GLN A 197 -8.71 13.46 -9.98
CA GLN A 197 -7.60 12.60 -9.60
C GLN A 197 -7.95 11.15 -9.94
N ILE A 198 -7.17 10.56 -10.85
CA ILE A 198 -7.37 9.21 -11.37
C ILE A 198 -6.27 8.29 -10.84
N GLY A 199 -6.67 7.13 -10.31
CA GLY A 199 -5.78 6.11 -9.78
C GLY A 199 -6.43 4.73 -9.79
N SER A 200 -5.81 3.77 -9.13
CA SER A 200 -6.31 2.40 -9.03
C SER A 200 -6.41 1.98 -7.56
N PRO A 201 -7.62 1.73 -7.04
CA PRO A 201 -7.80 1.21 -5.69
C PRO A 201 -7.15 -0.17 -5.52
N THR A 202 -6.52 -0.42 -4.37
CA THR A 202 -5.80 -1.67 -4.11
C THR A 202 -6.24 -2.28 -2.80
N TRP A 203 -6.79 -3.49 -2.84
CA TRP A 203 -7.10 -4.26 -1.65
C TRP A 203 -5.81 -4.83 -1.05
N VAL A 204 -5.57 -4.57 0.25
CA VAL A 204 -4.31 -4.97 0.91
C VAL A 204 -4.11 -6.48 1.00
N ASP A 205 -5.19 -7.29 1.00
CA ASP A 205 -5.06 -8.75 1.06
C ASP A 205 -4.50 -9.31 -0.24
N THR A 206 -4.90 -8.75 -1.40
CA THR A 206 -4.34 -9.14 -2.70
C THR A 206 -2.87 -8.72 -2.82
N LEU A 207 -2.51 -7.52 -2.36
CA LEU A 207 -1.12 -7.09 -2.30
C LEU A 207 -0.28 -7.98 -1.37
N ALA A 208 -0.82 -8.37 -0.20
CA ALA A 208 -0.14 -9.26 0.74
C ALA A 208 0.15 -10.63 0.12
N LEU A 209 -0.82 -11.22 -0.58
CA LEU A 209 -0.63 -12.48 -1.30
C LEU A 209 0.46 -12.39 -2.36
N LEU A 210 0.48 -11.29 -3.13
CA LEU A 210 1.52 -11.05 -4.15
C LEU A 210 2.91 -10.85 -3.55
N ILE A 211 3.02 -10.17 -2.41
CA ILE A 211 4.29 -10.03 -1.70
C ILE A 211 4.84 -11.42 -1.34
N TRP A 212 4.03 -12.28 -0.74
CA TRP A 212 4.46 -13.63 -0.40
C TRP A 212 4.87 -14.44 -1.63
N GLN A 213 4.11 -14.38 -2.71
CA GLN A 213 4.44 -15.06 -3.97
C GLN A 213 5.74 -14.53 -4.57
N LEU A 214 5.91 -13.20 -4.63
CA LEU A 214 7.12 -12.60 -5.19
C LEU A 214 8.38 -12.94 -4.39
N MET A 215 8.28 -13.05 -3.05
CA MET A 215 9.39 -13.53 -2.22
C MET A 215 9.83 -14.95 -2.57
N LEU A 216 8.88 -15.83 -2.96
CA LEU A 216 9.18 -17.22 -3.36
C LEU A 216 9.85 -17.34 -4.73
N THR A 217 9.75 -16.33 -5.61
CA THR A 217 10.40 -16.36 -6.93
C THR A 217 11.91 -16.20 -6.86
N GLY A 218 12.42 -15.59 -5.80
CA GLY A 218 13.83 -15.15 -5.74
C GLY A 218 14.15 -13.92 -6.61
N GLU A 219 13.17 -13.38 -7.33
CA GLU A 219 13.33 -12.17 -8.15
C GLU A 219 13.57 -10.92 -7.29
N ALA A 220 14.05 -9.86 -7.94
CA ALA A 220 14.34 -8.57 -7.30
C ALA A 220 14.04 -7.41 -8.25
N GLY A 221 14.07 -6.20 -7.72
CA GLY A 221 13.89 -4.96 -8.48
C GLY A 221 12.63 -4.20 -8.13
N LEU A 222 12.27 -3.27 -9.01
CA LEU A 222 11.09 -2.42 -8.87
C LEU A 222 9.89 -3.06 -9.57
N PHE A 223 8.77 -3.12 -8.85
CA PHE A 223 7.49 -3.62 -9.35
C PHE A 223 6.36 -2.65 -9.02
N HIS A 224 5.33 -2.63 -9.85
CA HIS A 224 4.08 -1.96 -9.57
C HIS A 224 2.98 -2.98 -9.26
N TYR A 225 2.12 -2.65 -8.29
CA TYR A 225 0.87 -3.38 -8.10
C TYR A 225 -0.26 -2.47 -7.61
N SER A 226 -1.39 -2.56 -8.31
CA SER A 226 -2.69 -2.03 -7.91
C SER A 226 -3.81 -2.95 -8.41
N GLY A 227 -5.04 -2.76 -7.90
CA GLY A 227 -6.22 -3.39 -8.49
C GLY A 227 -6.33 -3.05 -9.97
N GLN A 228 -6.85 -3.98 -10.79
CA GLN A 228 -6.99 -3.76 -12.22
C GLN A 228 -8.08 -2.70 -12.51
N GLY A 229 -7.88 -1.91 -13.55
CA GLY A 229 -8.72 -0.77 -13.89
C GLY A 229 -8.30 0.53 -13.19
N GLN A 230 -9.04 1.57 -13.47
CA GLN A 230 -8.78 2.91 -12.91
C GLN A 230 -10.11 3.62 -12.65
N CYS A 231 -10.09 4.58 -11.73
CA CYS A 231 -11.25 5.43 -11.43
C CYS A 231 -10.80 6.72 -10.74
N SER A 232 -11.69 7.70 -10.69
CA SER A 232 -11.57 8.84 -9.78
C SER A 232 -11.97 8.48 -8.35
N TRP A 233 -11.63 9.32 -7.37
CA TRP A 233 -12.15 9.18 -6.01
C TRP A 233 -13.68 9.27 -5.97
N TYR A 234 -14.27 10.08 -6.84
CA TYR A 234 -15.72 10.20 -6.98
C TYR A 234 -16.35 8.89 -7.46
N GLU A 235 -15.83 8.28 -8.53
CA GLU A 235 -16.31 7.00 -9.03
C GLU A 235 -16.11 5.88 -8.00
N PHE A 236 -14.97 5.90 -7.28
CA PHE A 236 -14.75 4.95 -6.19
C PHE A 236 -15.77 5.10 -5.07
N ALA A 237 -16.14 6.35 -4.68
CA ALA A 237 -17.16 6.60 -3.68
C ALA A 237 -18.57 6.13 -4.12
N LEU A 238 -18.91 6.31 -5.41
CA LEU A 238 -20.16 5.82 -5.97
C LEU A 238 -20.25 4.29 -5.91
N GLU A 239 -19.17 3.60 -6.29
CA GLU A 239 -19.13 2.13 -6.25
C GLU A 239 -19.19 1.60 -4.81
N ILE A 240 -18.48 2.24 -3.87
CA ILE A 240 -18.59 1.91 -2.44
C ILE A 240 -20.04 2.01 -1.97
N GLN A 241 -20.76 3.08 -2.32
CA GLN A 241 -22.17 3.25 -1.96
C GLN A 241 -23.04 2.17 -2.58
N GLN A 242 -22.88 1.90 -3.87
CA GLN A 242 -23.68 0.91 -4.59
C GLN A 242 -23.55 -0.48 -3.96
N GLN A 243 -22.32 -0.94 -3.75
CA GLN A 243 -22.07 -2.25 -3.17
C GLN A 243 -22.50 -2.33 -1.70
N ALA A 244 -22.25 -1.27 -0.92
CA ALA A 244 -22.65 -1.22 0.48
C ALA A 244 -24.19 -1.26 0.67
N LEU A 245 -24.95 -0.67 -0.25
CA LEU A 245 -26.42 -0.79 -0.28
C LEU A 245 -26.86 -2.23 -0.62
N ALA A 246 -26.26 -2.83 -1.65
CA ALA A 246 -26.54 -4.21 -2.04
C ALA A 246 -26.26 -5.21 -0.90
N LEU A 247 -25.17 -4.99 -0.16
CA LEU A 247 -24.75 -5.79 1.00
C LEU A 247 -25.44 -5.39 2.32
N LYS A 248 -26.37 -4.42 2.30
CA LYS A 248 -27.11 -3.91 3.48
C LYS A 248 -26.21 -3.29 4.57
N LEU A 249 -25.00 -2.88 4.23
CA LEU A 249 -24.13 -2.08 5.09
C LEU A 249 -24.62 -0.64 5.24
N LEU A 250 -25.33 -0.14 4.22
CA LEU A 250 -26.04 1.14 4.24
C LEU A 250 -27.54 0.92 4.10
N LYS A 251 -28.33 1.73 4.79
CA LYS A 251 -29.81 1.67 4.75
C LYS A 251 -30.40 2.48 3.59
N LYS A 252 -29.69 3.52 3.14
CA LYS A 252 -30.13 4.44 2.08
C LYS A 252 -28.94 5.04 1.36
N ALA A 253 -29.16 5.45 0.10
CA ALA A 253 -28.19 6.25 -0.64
C ALA A 253 -28.15 7.68 -0.10
N VAL A 254 -26.97 8.30 -0.20
CA VAL A 254 -26.76 9.72 0.03
C VAL A 254 -26.28 10.38 -1.27
N PRO A 255 -26.61 11.65 -1.54
CA PRO A 255 -26.10 12.34 -2.72
C PRO A 255 -24.56 12.44 -2.64
N ILE A 256 -23.87 12.05 -3.71
CA ILE A 256 -22.43 12.25 -3.86
C ILE A 256 -22.24 13.16 -5.06
N ILE A 257 -21.51 14.25 -4.90
CA ILE A 257 -21.26 15.25 -5.96
C ILE A 257 -19.76 15.32 -6.29
N ALA A 258 -19.48 15.38 -7.59
CA ALA A 258 -18.12 15.58 -8.08
C ALA A 258 -17.65 17.01 -7.77
N ILE A 259 -16.39 17.14 -7.36
CA ILE A 259 -15.69 18.40 -7.15
C ILE A 259 -14.27 18.28 -7.72
N ASP A 260 -13.73 19.35 -8.25
CA ASP A 260 -12.32 19.38 -8.66
C ASP A 260 -11.36 19.61 -7.48
N SER A 261 -10.10 19.27 -7.68
CA SER A 261 -9.04 19.38 -6.66
C SER A 261 -8.83 20.79 -6.16
N LEU A 262 -8.95 21.79 -7.04
CA LEU A 262 -8.76 23.21 -6.68
C LEU A 262 -9.88 23.68 -5.77
N SER A 263 -11.13 23.40 -6.12
CA SER A 263 -12.30 23.72 -5.30
C SER A 263 -12.27 22.99 -3.94
N TYR A 264 -11.77 21.74 -3.92
CA TYR A 264 -11.60 21.01 -2.68
C TYR A 264 -10.52 21.64 -1.79
N ALA A 265 -9.38 22.03 -2.38
CA ALA A 265 -8.28 22.69 -1.67
C ALA A 265 -8.69 24.06 -1.12
N ALA A 266 -9.47 24.86 -1.89
CA ALA A 266 -9.99 26.13 -1.43
C ALA A 266 -10.87 25.97 -0.19
N LYS A 267 -11.80 25.00 -0.18
CA LYS A 267 -12.63 24.68 0.99
C LYS A 267 -11.82 24.19 2.20
N ALA A 268 -10.73 23.48 1.97
CA ALA A 268 -9.85 23.04 3.04
C ALA A 268 -9.08 24.23 3.66
N LEU A 269 -8.60 25.14 2.79
CA LEU A 269 -7.88 26.34 3.21
C LEU A 269 -8.77 27.28 4.05
N GLU A 270 -10.04 27.47 3.69
CA GLU A 270 -11.02 28.21 4.51
C GLU A 270 -11.15 27.66 5.94
N LYS A 271 -10.89 26.36 6.12
CA LYS A 271 -10.87 25.69 7.43
C LYS A 271 -9.48 25.68 8.10
N GLY A 272 -8.51 26.38 7.52
CA GLY A 272 -7.13 26.43 8.02
C GLY A 272 -6.29 25.18 7.70
N ASN A 273 -6.74 24.30 6.79
CA ASN A 273 -6.01 23.10 6.41
C ASN A 273 -5.25 23.35 5.08
N VAL A 274 -3.94 23.09 5.10
CA VAL A 274 -3.11 23.08 3.89
C VAL A 274 -3.04 21.64 3.39
N LEU A 275 -3.38 21.44 2.10
CA LEU A 275 -3.31 20.13 1.47
C LEU A 275 -2.04 19.99 0.64
N ALA A 276 -1.43 18.81 0.70
CA ALA A 276 -0.36 18.43 -0.19
C ALA A 276 -0.87 18.34 -1.65
N GLN A 277 -0.02 18.67 -2.60
CA GLN A 277 -0.32 18.48 -4.00
C GLN A 277 -0.32 16.98 -4.34
N ARG A 278 -1.37 16.52 -5.01
CA ARG A 278 -1.59 15.13 -5.39
C ARG A 278 -1.45 14.94 -6.90
N PRO A 279 -0.99 13.76 -7.35
CA PRO A 279 -1.01 13.40 -8.77
C PRO A 279 -2.43 13.48 -9.34
N THR A 280 -2.59 14.07 -10.52
CA THR A 280 -3.86 14.04 -11.25
C THR A 280 -4.12 12.69 -11.90
N TYR A 281 -3.05 11.97 -12.24
CA TYR A 281 -3.10 10.63 -12.79
C TYR A 281 -1.99 9.76 -12.18
N SER A 282 -2.35 8.67 -11.52
CA SER A 282 -1.38 7.76 -10.86
C SER A 282 -1.73 6.28 -11.00
N ALA A 283 -2.56 5.90 -11.97
CA ALA A 283 -2.87 4.50 -12.22
C ALA A 283 -1.60 3.73 -12.62
N LEU A 284 -1.34 2.61 -11.93
CA LEU A 284 -0.11 1.81 -12.09
C LEU A 284 -0.34 0.63 -13.03
N ASN A 285 0.62 0.37 -13.92
CA ASN A 285 0.67 -0.84 -14.73
C ASN A 285 1.36 -1.97 -13.95
N SER A 286 0.71 -3.10 -13.80
CA SER A 286 1.21 -4.27 -13.06
C SER A 286 1.70 -5.41 -13.95
N ASP A 287 1.87 -5.18 -15.26
CA ASP A 287 2.21 -6.24 -16.22
C ASP A 287 3.56 -6.90 -15.93
N LYS A 288 4.57 -6.13 -15.52
CA LYS A 288 5.87 -6.67 -15.14
C LYS A 288 5.76 -7.66 -13.98
N LEU A 289 5.02 -7.31 -12.93
CA LEU A 289 4.80 -8.20 -11.79
C LEU A 289 4.05 -9.47 -12.22
N ARG A 290 3.00 -9.31 -13.02
CA ARG A 290 2.22 -10.45 -13.56
C ARG A 290 3.10 -11.39 -14.37
N GLN A 291 3.87 -10.87 -15.32
CA GLN A 291 4.79 -11.67 -16.14
C GLN A 291 5.85 -12.39 -15.29
N THR A 292 6.36 -11.72 -14.25
CA THR A 292 7.32 -12.34 -13.32
C THR A 292 6.71 -13.53 -12.59
N LEU A 293 5.49 -13.40 -12.07
CA LEU A 293 4.81 -14.49 -11.35
C LEU A 293 4.38 -15.62 -12.31
N ASP A 294 3.93 -15.30 -13.53
CA ASP A 294 3.58 -16.27 -14.56
C ASP A 294 4.78 -17.14 -14.95
N LYS A 295 5.96 -16.54 -15.14
CA LYS A 295 7.23 -17.23 -15.41
C LYS A 295 7.55 -18.28 -14.34
N HIS A 296 7.21 -18.03 -13.10
CA HIS A 296 7.43 -18.96 -11.98
C HIS A 296 6.23 -19.86 -11.67
N HIS A 297 5.21 -19.86 -12.52
CA HIS A 297 3.96 -20.64 -12.35
C HIS A 297 3.21 -20.36 -11.04
N LEU A 298 3.42 -19.19 -10.45
CA LEU A 298 2.81 -18.79 -9.16
C LEU A 298 1.52 -17.98 -9.30
N ALA A 299 1.31 -17.32 -10.44
CA ALA A 299 0.22 -16.36 -10.62
C ALA A 299 -1.17 -17.00 -10.72
N ALA A 300 -1.27 -18.18 -11.26
CA ALA A 300 -2.56 -18.82 -11.56
C ALA A 300 -3.11 -19.71 -10.43
N MET A 301 -2.31 -20.04 -9.43
CA MET A 301 -2.62 -21.22 -8.60
C MET A 301 -3.40 -20.95 -7.33
N GLN A 302 -3.53 -19.72 -6.81
CA GLN A 302 -4.06 -19.57 -5.46
C GLN A 302 -5.00 -18.39 -5.16
N CYS A 303 -5.15 -17.40 -6.04
CA CYS A 303 -6.07 -16.29 -5.77
C CYS A 303 -6.45 -15.53 -7.07
N PRO A 304 -7.54 -15.93 -7.75
CA PRO A 304 -8.01 -15.23 -8.95
C PRO A 304 -8.36 -13.77 -8.68
N GLU A 305 -8.69 -13.40 -7.43
CA GLU A 305 -9.04 -12.04 -7.01
C GLU A 305 -7.89 -11.05 -7.19
N VAL A 306 -6.64 -11.51 -7.16
CA VAL A 306 -5.43 -10.68 -7.27
C VAL A 306 -5.41 -9.88 -8.59
N TRP A 307 -5.86 -10.48 -9.70
CA TRP A 307 -5.86 -9.87 -11.02
C TRP A 307 -7.25 -9.43 -11.49
N GLN A 308 -8.22 -9.32 -10.58
CA GLN A 308 -9.56 -8.83 -10.89
C GLN A 308 -9.62 -7.30 -10.91
N ASP A 309 -10.64 -6.79 -11.59
CA ASP A 309 -11.02 -5.38 -11.53
C ASP A 309 -11.22 -4.94 -10.07
N TRP A 310 -10.83 -3.72 -9.76
CA TRP A 310 -10.89 -3.16 -8.41
C TRP A 310 -12.30 -3.21 -7.79
N ARG A 311 -13.37 -3.22 -8.61
CA ARG A 311 -14.76 -3.34 -8.13
C ARG A 311 -15.02 -4.72 -7.54
N MET A 312 -14.46 -5.75 -8.15
CA MET A 312 -14.56 -7.13 -7.64
C MET A 312 -13.75 -7.27 -6.35
N GLN A 313 -12.55 -6.69 -6.29
CA GLN A 313 -11.74 -6.67 -5.08
C GLN A 313 -12.44 -5.90 -3.95
N LEU A 314 -13.13 -4.79 -4.25
CA LEU A 314 -13.96 -4.06 -3.29
C LEU A 314 -15.08 -4.94 -2.73
N ASN A 315 -15.75 -5.69 -3.58
CA ASN A 315 -16.81 -6.63 -3.15
C ASN A 315 -16.26 -7.69 -2.18
N CYS A 316 -15.12 -8.30 -2.50
CA CYS A 316 -14.47 -9.27 -1.62
C CYS A 316 -14.12 -8.65 -0.26
N MET A 317 -13.55 -7.43 -0.26
CA MET A 317 -13.21 -6.70 0.97
C MET A 317 -14.46 -6.40 1.81
N LEU A 318 -15.56 -5.93 1.21
CA LEU A 318 -16.79 -5.61 1.93
C LEU A 318 -17.43 -6.86 2.56
N ASN A 319 -17.41 -8.00 1.86
CA ASN A 319 -17.86 -9.27 2.44
C ASN A 319 -16.97 -9.72 3.61
N ALA A 320 -15.63 -9.59 3.48
CA ALA A 320 -14.72 -9.87 4.58
C ALA A 320 -14.95 -8.94 5.78
N PHE A 321 -15.28 -7.67 5.54
CA PHE A 321 -15.59 -6.68 6.57
C PHE A 321 -16.87 -7.07 7.37
N ILE A 322 -17.90 -7.55 6.69
CA ILE A 322 -19.14 -8.06 7.33
C ILE A 322 -18.81 -9.24 8.24
N THR A 323 -18.09 -10.22 7.70
CA THR A 323 -17.71 -11.45 8.44
C THR A 323 -16.88 -11.16 9.70
N GLN A 324 -16.04 -10.12 9.68
CA GLN A 324 -15.29 -9.69 10.88
C GLN A 324 -16.19 -9.00 11.90
N GLY A 325 -17.14 -8.18 11.47
CA GLY A 325 -18.10 -7.50 12.35
C GLY A 325 -19.04 -8.45 13.08
N GLU A 326 -19.34 -9.61 12.49
CA GLU A 326 -20.17 -10.66 13.12
C GLU A 326 -19.41 -11.47 14.19
N LYS A 327 -18.06 -11.37 14.22
CA LYS A 327 -17.20 -12.10 15.18
C LYS A 327 -16.76 -11.24 16.36
N SER A 328 -16.99 -9.92 16.33
CA SER A 328 -16.65 -8.95 17.37
C SER A 328 -17.88 -8.53 18.17
#